data_6a5320e46eaabaf180917a1a5c3cecbd
#
_entry.id   6a5320e46eaabaf180917a1a5c3cecbd
#
_cell.length_a   1.000
_cell.length_b   1.000
_cell.length_c   1.000
_cell.angle_alpha   90.00
_cell.angle_beta   90.00
_cell.angle_gamma   90.00
#
_symmetry.space_group_name_H-M   'P 1'
#
loop_
_entity.id
_entity.type
_entity.pdbx_description
1 polymer ?
#
loop_
_entity_poly.entity_id
_entity_poly.type
_entity_poly.pdbx_seq_one_letter_code
_entity_poly.pdbx_strand_id
1 'polypeptide(L)'
;GVIELPMADVAGGGIVTGSALMGKKPIYIIRYQGYNWLNCTFIVNYACKSNEIWKIPCPLIIRGIASEGSIGPVAGSAHISVIYKMPGLKIFSPMSSKEYIAVYNKFIKSKDVFYISEHRHSYSNKKEFKNEIKGKKDLILMPISVTRFEAEKAKKILEKKGFKVGIIHLVNLK
;
A
#
# COMPACT_ATOMS: atom_id res chain seq x y z
N GLY A 1 -7.79 -19.14 -8.54
CA GLY A 1 -7.55 -19.97 -7.36
C GLY A 1 -6.52 -19.37 -6.44
N VAL A 2 -6.34 -19.94 -5.27
CA VAL A 2 -5.31 -19.58 -4.29
C VAL A 2 -4.23 -20.65 -4.33
N ILE A 3 -2.98 -20.22 -4.31
CA ILE A 3 -1.82 -21.10 -4.26
C ILE A 3 -1.04 -20.74 -2.98
N GLU A 4 -0.90 -21.68 -2.08
CA GLU A 4 -0.04 -21.54 -0.92
C GLU A 4 1.40 -21.86 -1.31
N LEU A 5 2.31 -20.92 -1.06
CA LEU A 5 3.73 -21.10 -1.35
C LEU A 5 4.46 -21.51 -0.08
N PRO A 6 5.52 -22.32 -0.20
CA PRO A 6 6.40 -22.58 0.93
C PRO A 6 7.09 -21.29 1.39
N MET A 7 7.68 -21.28 2.57
CA MET A 7 8.48 -20.15 3.09
C MET A 7 9.78 -19.98 2.29
N ALA A 8 9.64 -19.56 1.04
CA ALA A 8 10.71 -19.33 0.09
C ALA A 8 10.47 -18.02 -0.66
N ASP A 9 10.56 -16.91 0.08
CA ASP A 9 10.16 -15.58 -0.41
C ASP A 9 10.82 -15.21 -1.74
N VAL A 10 12.09 -15.51 -1.93
CA VAL A 10 12.80 -15.22 -3.18
C VAL A 10 12.17 -15.99 -4.35
N ALA A 11 11.91 -17.28 -4.17
CA ALA A 11 11.25 -18.11 -5.18
C ALA A 11 9.82 -17.62 -5.43
N GLY A 12 9.09 -17.25 -4.38
CA GLY A 12 7.75 -16.67 -4.47
C GLY A 12 7.71 -15.42 -5.36
N GLY A 13 8.62 -14.49 -5.16
CA GLY A 13 8.77 -13.31 -6.00
C GLY A 13 9.03 -13.63 -7.47
N GLY A 14 9.88 -14.63 -7.74
CA GLY A 14 10.15 -15.12 -9.08
C GLY A 14 8.92 -15.73 -9.75
N ILE A 15 8.21 -16.62 -9.05
CA ILE A 15 6.99 -17.28 -9.54
C ILE A 15 5.91 -16.25 -9.89
N VAL A 16 5.69 -15.28 -9.00
CA VAL A 16 4.68 -14.23 -9.20
C VAL A 16 5.03 -13.36 -10.40
N THR A 17 6.29 -12.92 -10.50
CA THR A 17 6.77 -12.12 -11.63
C THR A 17 6.65 -12.89 -12.94
N GLY A 18 7.08 -14.15 -13.00
CA GLY A 18 6.94 -15.01 -14.17
C GLY A 18 5.48 -15.22 -14.57
N SER A 19 4.60 -15.43 -13.60
CA SER A 19 3.15 -15.54 -13.83
C SER A 19 2.57 -14.28 -14.47
N ALA A 20 2.98 -13.10 -14.00
CA ALA A 20 2.54 -11.83 -14.55
C ALA A 20 3.05 -11.61 -15.98
N LEU A 21 4.32 -11.95 -16.26
CA LEU A 21 4.89 -11.91 -17.61
C LEU A 21 4.15 -12.82 -18.60
N MET A 22 3.60 -13.93 -18.12
CA MET A 22 2.76 -14.86 -18.89
C MET A 22 1.31 -14.38 -19.01
N GLY A 23 1.01 -13.11 -18.74
CA GLY A 23 -0.29 -12.49 -18.94
C GLY A 23 -1.30 -12.69 -17.82
N LYS A 24 -0.90 -13.27 -16.68
CA LYS A 24 -1.77 -13.33 -15.50
C LYS A 24 -1.74 -12.01 -14.73
N LYS A 25 -2.66 -11.85 -13.78
CA LYS A 25 -2.69 -10.72 -12.84
C LYS A 25 -2.62 -11.26 -11.40
N PRO A 26 -1.46 -11.76 -10.96
CA PRO A 26 -1.34 -12.36 -9.64
C PRO A 26 -1.43 -11.31 -8.53
N ILE A 27 -1.89 -11.79 -7.38
CA ILE A 27 -1.87 -11.05 -6.11
C ILE A 27 -0.95 -11.81 -5.16
N TYR A 28 0.17 -11.20 -4.81
CA TYR A 28 1.17 -11.78 -3.93
C TYR A 28 1.05 -11.19 -2.54
N ILE A 29 0.81 -12.02 -1.54
CA ILE A 29 0.67 -11.60 -0.15
C ILE A 29 1.97 -11.90 0.58
N ILE A 30 2.60 -10.85 1.10
CA ILE A 30 3.80 -10.92 1.94
C ILE A 30 3.37 -10.66 3.37
N ARG A 31 3.57 -11.65 4.25
CA ARG A 31 3.06 -11.63 5.63
C ARG A 31 3.50 -10.42 6.44
N TYR A 32 4.75 -9.95 6.23
CA TYR A 32 5.29 -8.74 6.86
C TYR A 32 6.09 -7.93 5.85
N GLN A 33 6.01 -6.62 5.95
CA GLN A 33 6.70 -5.74 4.99
C GLN A 33 8.22 -5.87 5.01
N GLY A 34 8.82 -6.30 6.12
CA GLY A 34 10.25 -6.58 6.19
C GLY A 34 10.73 -7.63 5.19
N TYR A 35 9.88 -8.58 4.79
CA TYR A 35 10.23 -9.60 3.80
C TYR A 35 10.21 -9.08 2.35
N ASN A 36 9.79 -7.86 2.12
CA ASN A 36 9.88 -7.23 0.80
C ASN A 36 11.31 -7.22 0.24
N TRP A 37 12.30 -7.13 1.12
CA TRP A 37 13.72 -7.13 0.74
C TRP A 37 14.13 -8.39 -0.02
N LEU A 38 13.62 -9.55 0.37
CA LEU A 38 13.90 -10.83 -0.26
C LEU A 38 13.34 -10.92 -1.69
N ASN A 39 12.32 -10.11 -1.97
CA ASN A 39 11.62 -10.08 -3.25
C ASN A 39 12.07 -8.94 -4.18
N CYS A 40 12.94 -8.04 -3.71
CA CYS A 40 13.34 -6.85 -4.45
C CYS A 40 13.96 -7.18 -5.82
N THR A 41 14.73 -8.25 -5.93
CA THR A 41 15.36 -8.65 -7.20
C THR A 41 14.33 -8.86 -8.29
N PHE A 42 13.33 -9.71 -8.07
CA PHE A 42 12.35 -10.03 -9.10
C PHE A 42 11.31 -8.93 -9.31
N ILE A 43 10.86 -8.32 -8.24
CA ILE A 43 9.81 -7.30 -8.30
C ILE A 43 10.38 -5.99 -8.85
N VAL A 44 11.45 -5.47 -8.24
CA VAL A 44 11.99 -4.15 -8.60
C VAL A 44 12.79 -4.18 -9.91
N ASN A 45 13.65 -5.18 -10.09
CA ASN A 45 14.52 -5.23 -11.25
C ASN A 45 13.83 -5.76 -12.50
N TYR A 46 12.82 -6.62 -12.35
CA TYR A 46 12.11 -7.19 -13.51
C TYR A 46 10.69 -6.66 -13.63
N ALA A 47 9.80 -6.96 -12.70
CA ALA A 47 8.38 -6.61 -12.83
C ALA A 47 8.15 -5.11 -13.02
N CYS A 48 8.76 -4.27 -12.18
CA CYS A 48 8.57 -2.82 -12.22
C CYS A 48 9.16 -2.15 -13.47
N LYS A 49 10.14 -2.78 -14.10
CA LYS A 49 10.85 -2.22 -15.28
C LYS A 49 10.45 -2.87 -16.60
N SER A 50 9.79 -4.03 -16.56
CA SER A 50 9.47 -4.85 -17.72
C SER A 50 8.73 -4.07 -18.81
N ASN A 51 7.70 -3.33 -18.44
CA ASN A 51 6.92 -2.56 -19.41
C ASN A 51 7.70 -1.38 -20.01
N GLU A 52 8.58 -0.75 -19.22
CA GLU A 52 9.38 0.39 -19.69
C GLU A 52 10.52 -0.07 -20.62
N ILE A 53 11.29 -1.07 -20.20
CA ILE A 53 12.50 -1.51 -20.91
C ILE A 53 12.18 -2.43 -22.08
N TRP A 54 11.34 -3.44 -21.85
CA TRP A 54 11.09 -4.51 -22.85
C TRP A 54 9.72 -4.42 -23.51
N LYS A 55 8.89 -3.43 -23.12
CA LYS A 55 7.50 -3.28 -23.60
C LYS A 55 6.60 -4.49 -23.28
N ILE A 56 6.98 -5.26 -22.28
CA ILE A 56 6.22 -6.43 -21.80
C ILE A 56 5.50 -6.04 -20.51
N PRO A 57 4.16 -5.97 -20.51
CA PRO A 57 3.41 -5.71 -19.27
C PRO A 57 3.64 -6.79 -18.21
N CYS A 58 3.82 -6.37 -16.97
CA CYS A 58 3.99 -7.30 -15.85
C CYS A 58 3.08 -6.89 -14.67
N PRO A 59 1.74 -6.89 -14.86
CA PRO A 59 0.81 -6.44 -13.83
C PRO A 59 0.74 -7.42 -12.67
N LEU A 60 1.10 -6.97 -11.48
CA LEU A 60 0.92 -7.75 -10.26
C LEU A 60 0.59 -6.84 -9.07
N ILE A 61 -0.12 -7.37 -8.07
CA ILE A 61 -0.28 -6.72 -6.77
C ILE A 61 0.63 -7.40 -5.76
N ILE A 62 1.37 -6.60 -5.01
CA ILE A 62 2.06 -7.02 -3.80
C ILE A 62 1.29 -6.43 -2.61
N ARG A 63 0.83 -7.29 -1.71
CA ARG A 63 0.21 -6.91 -0.44
C ARG A 63 1.21 -7.14 0.68
N GLY A 64 1.86 -6.07 1.13
CA GLY A 64 2.77 -6.12 2.26
C GLY A 64 2.04 -5.76 3.56
N ILE A 65 1.97 -6.69 4.50
CA ILE A 65 1.23 -6.49 5.76
C ILE A 65 2.09 -5.72 6.77
N ALA A 66 1.49 -4.70 7.39
CA ALA A 66 2.04 -3.93 8.50
C ALA A 66 1.13 -4.04 9.74
N SER A 67 1.69 -3.82 10.90
CA SER A 67 0.95 -3.91 12.17
C SER A 67 1.58 -3.04 13.26
N GLU A 68 1.97 -1.80 12.90
CA GLU A 68 2.57 -0.86 13.84
C GLU A 68 1.65 -0.66 15.06
N GLY A 69 2.24 -0.68 16.23
CA GLY A 69 1.54 -0.55 17.50
C GLY A 69 0.88 -1.83 18.02
N SER A 70 0.90 -2.94 17.26
CA SER A 70 0.23 -4.19 17.65
C SER A 70 1.17 -5.38 17.83
N ILE A 71 2.29 -5.40 17.12
CA ILE A 71 3.31 -6.46 17.15
C ILE A 71 4.67 -5.79 17.36
N GLY A 72 5.65 -6.53 17.84
CA GLY A 72 7.00 -6.00 18.06
C GLY A 72 7.62 -5.34 16.82
N PRO A 73 8.66 -4.52 17.00
CA PRO A 73 9.17 -3.62 15.96
C PRO A 73 9.69 -4.32 14.70
N VAL A 74 10.10 -5.57 14.80
CA VAL A 74 10.64 -6.33 13.66
C VAL A 74 9.51 -6.74 12.69
N ALA A 75 8.45 -7.33 13.21
CA ALA A 75 7.36 -7.87 12.39
C ALA A 75 6.28 -6.83 12.07
N GLY A 76 6.09 -5.83 12.93
CA GLY A 76 5.04 -4.82 12.78
C GLY A 76 5.39 -3.64 11.88
N SER A 77 6.67 -3.41 11.60
CA SER A 77 7.13 -2.20 10.91
C SER A 77 6.57 -2.06 9.50
N ALA A 78 6.19 -0.82 9.15
CA ALA A 78 5.91 -0.44 7.77
C ALA A 78 7.19 0.04 7.07
N HIS A 79 7.40 -0.43 5.85
CA HIS A 79 8.57 -0.11 5.04
C HIS A 79 8.21 0.70 3.77
N ILE A 80 7.14 1.50 3.83
CA ILE A 80 6.67 2.32 2.70
C ILE A 80 7.77 3.25 2.18
N SER A 81 8.52 3.87 3.07
CA SER A 81 9.59 4.82 2.72
C SER A 81 10.67 4.22 1.83
N VAL A 82 11.00 2.97 2.05
CA VAL A 82 11.98 2.24 1.23
C VAL A 82 11.40 1.92 -0.14
N ILE A 83 10.20 1.35 -0.15
CA ILE A 83 9.50 0.96 -1.37
C ILE A 83 9.15 2.18 -2.22
N TYR A 84 8.88 3.33 -1.59
CA TYR A 84 8.57 4.57 -2.28
C TYR A 84 9.67 5.02 -3.28
N LYS A 85 10.93 4.76 -2.97
CA LYS A 85 12.06 5.10 -3.85
C LYS A 85 12.18 4.20 -5.09
N MET A 86 11.52 3.04 -5.09
CA MET A 86 11.62 2.09 -6.19
C MET A 86 10.86 2.58 -7.42
N PRO A 87 11.46 2.67 -8.62
CA PRO A 87 10.78 3.12 -9.83
C PRO A 87 9.76 2.08 -10.31
N GLY A 88 8.79 2.52 -11.12
CA GLY A 88 7.81 1.62 -11.78
C GLY A 88 6.76 1.01 -10.86
N LEU A 89 6.72 1.39 -9.58
CA LEU A 89 5.81 0.85 -8.58
C LEU A 89 4.76 1.90 -8.20
N LYS A 90 3.48 1.54 -8.26
CA LYS A 90 2.37 2.34 -7.74
C LYS A 90 2.04 1.90 -6.31
N ILE A 91 2.00 2.83 -5.38
CA ILE A 91 1.92 2.54 -3.94
C ILE A 91 0.61 3.06 -3.38
N PHE A 92 -0.09 2.19 -2.65
CA PHE A 92 -1.36 2.50 -2.01
C PHE A 92 -1.33 2.08 -0.54
N SER A 93 -2.03 2.85 0.31
CA SER A 93 -2.22 2.54 1.73
C SER A 93 -3.70 2.67 2.12
N PRO A 94 -4.55 1.75 1.65
CA PRO A 94 -5.97 1.77 1.97
C PRO A 94 -6.23 1.36 3.42
N MET A 95 -7.26 1.95 4.02
CA MET A 95 -7.68 1.66 5.39
C MET A 95 -9.18 1.34 5.50
N SER A 96 -9.93 1.42 4.40
CA SER A 96 -11.37 1.09 4.37
C SER A 96 -11.72 0.20 3.19
N SER A 97 -12.86 -0.50 3.29
CA SER A 97 -13.32 -1.41 2.24
C SER A 97 -13.50 -0.73 0.89
N LYS A 98 -14.03 0.50 0.86
CA LYS A 98 -14.20 1.25 -0.39
C LYS A 98 -12.86 1.59 -1.05
N GLU A 99 -11.86 1.94 -0.23
CA GLU A 99 -10.52 2.24 -0.73
C GLU A 99 -9.85 1.00 -1.33
N TYR A 100 -9.99 -0.18 -0.68
CA TYR A 100 -9.53 -1.45 -1.24
C TYR A 100 -10.20 -1.75 -2.58
N ILE A 101 -11.53 -1.68 -2.65
CA ILE A 101 -12.29 -1.89 -3.88
C ILE A 101 -11.80 -0.95 -4.99
N ALA A 102 -11.59 0.33 -4.68
CA ALA A 102 -11.09 1.30 -5.65
C ALA A 102 -9.70 0.95 -6.17
N VAL A 103 -8.78 0.51 -5.29
CA VAL A 103 -7.43 0.08 -5.69
C VAL A 103 -7.48 -1.16 -6.58
N TYR A 104 -8.28 -2.18 -6.22
CA TYR A 104 -8.43 -3.38 -7.04
C TYR A 104 -9.06 -3.09 -8.40
N ASN A 105 -10.11 -2.27 -8.46
CA ASN A 105 -10.72 -1.86 -9.72
C ASN A 105 -9.76 -1.10 -10.64
N LYS A 106 -8.88 -0.27 -10.05
CA LYS A 106 -7.80 0.40 -10.79
C LYS A 106 -6.78 -0.61 -11.32
N PHE A 107 -6.40 -1.59 -10.50
CA PHE A 107 -5.45 -2.64 -10.89
C PHE A 107 -5.94 -3.49 -12.05
N ILE A 108 -7.19 -3.95 -12.02
CA ILE A 108 -7.76 -4.81 -13.07
C ILE A 108 -7.61 -4.17 -14.46
N LYS A 109 -7.67 -2.84 -14.53
CA LYS A 109 -7.52 -2.06 -15.77
C LYS A 109 -6.08 -1.66 -16.08
N SER A 110 -5.14 -1.90 -15.16
CA SER A 110 -3.74 -1.48 -15.28
C SER A 110 -2.84 -2.56 -15.86
N LYS A 111 -1.69 -2.12 -16.38
CA LYS A 111 -0.54 -2.94 -16.78
C LYS A 111 0.64 -2.81 -15.82
N ASP A 112 0.45 -2.11 -14.70
CA ASP A 112 1.50 -1.73 -13.77
C ASP A 112 1.60 -2.66 -12.56
N VAL A 113 2.70 -2.54 -11.85
CA VAL A 113 2.92 -3.18 -10.56
C VAL A 113 2.34 -2.30 -9.45
N PHE A 114 1.48 -2.88 -8.62
CA PHE A 114 0.88 -2.21 -7.46
C PHE A 114 1.46 -2.78 -6.17
N TYR A 115 1.80 -1.90 -5.25
CA TYR A 115 2.11 -2.26 -3.87
C TYR A 115 1.03 -1.72 -2.94
N ILE A 116 0.43 -2.59 -2.15
CA ILE A 116 -0.53 -2.22 -1.12
C ILE A 116 0.15 -2.37 0.24
N SER A 117 0.44 -1.25 0.90
CA SER A 117 0.82 -1.25 2.30
C SER A 117 -0.43 -1.45 3.14
N GLU A 118 -0.61 -2.67 3.62
CA GLU A 118 -1.83 -3.13 4.26
C GLU A 118 -1.68 -3.21 5.77
N HIS A 119 -2.28 -2.28 6.48
CA HIS A 119 -2.24 -2.30 7.94
C HIS A 119 -3.36 -3.18 8.50
N ARG A 120 -3.05 -4.04 9.48
CA ARG A 120 -4.02 -4.98 10.08
C ARG A 120 -5.26 -4.31 10.66
N HIS A 121 -5.17 -3.09 11.19
CA HIS A 121 -6.33 -2.34 11.66
C HIS A 121 -7.36 -2.07 10.56
N SER A 122 -6.99 -2.14 9.28
CA SER A 122 -7.94 -1.98 8.18
C SER A 122 -8.97 -3.11 8.11
N TYR A 123 -8.65 -4.31 8.63
CA TYR A 123 -9.52 -5.49 8.55
C TYR A 123 -10.81 -5.36 9.39
N SER A 124 -10.72 -4.69 10.52
CA SER A 124 -11.85 -4.42 11.40
C SER A 124 -12.45 -3.02 11.22
N ASN A 125 -11.83 -2.19 10.40
CA ASN A 125 -12.29 -0.82 10.23
C ASN A 125 -13.55 -0.74 9.38
N LYS A 126 -14.61 -0.21 9.97
CA LYS A 126 -15.89 0.07 9.30
C LYS A 126 -16.06 1.54 8.91
N LYS A 127 -15.09 2.38 9.29
CA LYS A 127 -15.14 3.83 9.05
C LYS A 127 -14.59 4.16 7.67
N GLU A 128 -15.33 4.97 6.93
CA GLU A 128 -14.85 5.63 5.73
C GLU A 128 -14.23 6.99 6.09
N PHE A 129 -13.09 7.29 5.51
CA PHE A 129 -12.39 8.56 5.73
C PHE A 129 -12.77 9.58 4.65
N LYS A 130 -13.01 10.82 5.05
CA LYS A 130 -13.38 11.90 4.15
C LYS A 130 -12.37 13.03 4.22
N ASN A 131 -11.92 13.51 3.05
CA ASN A 131 -11.09 14.69 2.98
C ASN A 131 -11.92 15.95 3.30
N GLU A 132 -11.37 16.83 4.15
CA GLU A 132 -12.01 18.05 4.59
C GLU A 132 -11.05 19.24 4.43
N ILE A 133 -11.07 19.87 3.24
CA ILE A 133 -10.16 20.96 2.89
C ILE A 133 -10.88 22.25 2.44
N LYS A 134 -12.22 22.28 2.48
CA LYS A 134 -12.98 23.45 2.03
C LYS A 134 -12.74 24.67 2.93
N GLY A 135 -12.65 25.83 2.32
CA GLY A 135 -12.41 27.11 2.99
C GLY A 135 -10.96 27.30 3.46
N LYS A 136 -10.69 28.49 4.02
CA LYS A 136 -9.35 28.81 4.57
C LYS A 136 -9.06 27.94 5.79
N LYS A 137 -7.88 27.34 5.82
CA LYS A 137 -7.38 26.49 6.92
C LYS A 137 -6.11 27.10 7.50
N ASP A 138 -5.95 26.96 8.82
CA ASP A 138 -4.71 27.34 9.52
C ASP A 138 -3.66 26.25 9.35
N LEU A 139 -4.09 24.98 9.27
CA LEU A 139 -3.22 23.82 8.98
C LEU A 139 -4.00 22.69 8.29
N ILE A 140 -3.25 21.83 7.59
CA ILE A 140 -3.80 20.62 6.94
C ILE A 140 -2.99 19.41 7.44
N LEU A 141 -3.71 18.42 7.97
CA LEU A 141 -3.15 17.11 8.34
C LEU A 141 -3.17 16.20 7.11
N MET A 142 -2.05 15.52 6.84
CA MET A 142 -1.92 14.58 5.71
C MET A 142 -1.48 13.19 6.19
N PRO A 143 -2.35 12.47 6.91
CA PRO A 143 -2.00 11.18 7.49
C PRO A 143 -2.04 10.04 6.47
N ILE A 144 -1.23 8.99 6.74
CA ILE A 144 -1.11 7.78 5.96
C ILE A 144 -1.39 6.58 6.87
N SER A 145 -1.98 5.50 6.33
CA SER A 145 -2.16 4.23 7.06
C SER A 145 -2.88 4.40 8.40
N VAL A 146 -2.43 3.73 9.44
CA VAL A 146 -3.01 3.74 10.79
C VAL A 146 -2.99 5.12 11.45
N THR A 147 -2.05 6.00 11.10
CA THR A 147 -2.01 7.37 11.66
C THR A 147 -3.22 8.21 11.29
N ARG A 148 -4.04 7.78 10.33
CA ARG A 148 -5.31 8.43 9.95
C ARG A 148 -6.30 8.50 11.11
N PHE A 149 -6.33 7.48 11.98
CA PHE A 149 -7.18 7.49 13.16
C PHE A 149 -6.73 8.55 14.19
N GLU A 150 -5.42 8.65 14.40
CA GLU A 150 -4.87 9.63 15.34
C GLU A 150 -5.00 11.06 14.81
N ALA A 151 -4.82 11.26 13.51
CA ALA A 151 -5.02 12.56 12.88
C ALA A 151 -6.48 13.06 13.01
N GLU A 152 -7.46 12.17 12.92
CA GLU A 152 -8.87 12.51 13.18
C GLU A 152 -9.11 12.95 14.63
N LYS A 153 -8.43 12.32 15.60
CA LYS A 153 -8.50 12.73 17.01
C LYS A 153 -7.81 14.08 17.21
N ALA A 154 -6.60 14.23 16.66
CA ALA A 154 -5.83 15.46 16.73
C ALA A 154 -6.58 16.65 16.11
N LYS A 155 -7.23 16.46 14.96
CA LYS A 155 -8.09 17.46 14.32
C LYS A 155 -9.15 17.97 15.29
N LYS A 156 -9.89 17.08 15.95
CA LYS A 156 -10.93 17.46 16.91
C LYS A 156 -10.38 18.24 18.10
N ILE A 157 -9.18 17.89 18.59
CA ILE A 157 -8.53 18.60 19.71
C ILE A 157 -8.14 20.03 19.28
N LEU A 158 -7.56 20.17 18.10
CA LEU A 158 -7.13 21.46 17.57
C LEU A 158 -8.32 22.37 17.26
N GLU A 159 -9.39 21.84 16.71
CA GLU A 159 -10.64 22.58 16.45
C GLU A 159 -11.26 23.11 17.74
N LYS A 160 -11.24 22.34 18.85
CA LYS A 160 -11.65 22.81 20.18
C LYS A 160 -10.80 23.95 20.70
N LYS A 161 -9.54 24.06 20.24
CA LYS A 161 -8.62 25.17 20.57
C LYS A 161 -8.76 26.38 19.63
N GLY A 162 -9.72 26.36 18.71
CA GLY A 162 -10.01 27.48 17.80
C GLY A 162 -9.30 27.44 16.46
N PHE A 163 -8.51 26.39 16.15
CA PHE A 163 -7.85 26.26 14.86
C PHE A 163 -8.79 25.74 13.77
N LYS A 164 -8.69 26.27 12.57
CA LYS A 164 -9.38 25.76 11.38
C LYS A 164 -8.52 24.66 10.73
N VAL A 165 -8.82 23.40 11.02
CA VAL A 165 -8.00 22.24 10.61
C VAL A 165 -8.60 21.56 9.38
N GLY A 166 -7.78 21.37 8.35
CA GLY A 166 -8.08 20.49 7.21
C GLY A 166 -7.49 19.10 7.42
N ILE A 167 -8.04 18.12 6.68
CA ILE A 167 -7.47 16.77 6.64
C ILE A 167 -7.56 16.20 5.23
N ILE A 168 -6.47 15.58 4.76
CA ILE A 168 -6.37 14.84 3.50
C ILE A 168 -5.84 13.45 3.82
N HIS A 169 -6.69 12.45 3.68
CA HIS A 169 -6.30 11.05 3.90
C HIS A 169 -5.58 10.51 2.68
N LEU A 170 -4.27 10.24 2.82
CA LEU A 170 -3.45 9.75 1.71
C LEU A 170 -3.64 8.24 1.54
N VAL A 171 -4.19 7.86 0.38
CA VAL A 171 -4.36 6.48 -0.05
C VAL A 171 -3.40 6.14 -1.19
N ASN A 172 -3.36 6.99 -2.21
CA ASN A 172 -2.40 6.88 -3.32
C ASN A 172 -1.15 7.66 -2.95
N LEU A 173 -0.05 6.96 -2.80
CA LEU A 173 1.22 7.55 -2.37
C LEU A 173 2.17 7.79 -3.55
N LYS A 174 2.00 7.01 -4.65
CA LYS A 174 2.84 7.10 -5.84
C LYS A 174 2.15 6.50 -7.06
#